data_bbb10bd2fa0e10b0aa42aa64b49b1b9d
#
_entry.id   bbb10bd2fa0e10b0aa42aa64b49b1b9d
#
_cell.length_a   1.000
_cell.length_b   1.000
_cell.length_c   1.000
_cell.angle_alpha   90.00
_cell.angle_beta   90.00
_cell.angle_gamma   90.00
#
_symmetry.space_group_name_H-M   'P 1'
#
loop_
_entity.id
_entity.type
_entity.pdbx_description
1 polymer ?
#
loop_
_entity_poly.entity_id
_entity_poly.type
_entity_poly.pdbx_seq_one_letter_code
_entity_poly.pdbx_strand_id
1 'polypeptide(L)'
;MSPPVVLDAGALIALGRRDRAMLAIVAVIVRDKIPTYVPAGVVAQVWRGEARQHGIAVLLRSDAIRVCPLDHETAREIGVLLGRTKASDVTDAHVALLAASARGKVYTSDPGDIAAIDPSLHIEAV
;
A
#
# COMPACT_ATOMS: atom_id res chain seq x y z
N MET A 1 -3.90 14.66 14.24
CA MET A 1 -3.00 13.59 13.81
C MET A 1 -3.42 13.05 12.46
N SER A 2 -2.45 12.79 11.60
CA SER A 2 -2.72 12.19 10.28
C SER A 2 -3.08 10.71 10.42
N PRO A 3 -4.03 10.19 9.64
CA PRO A 3 -4.34 8.77 9.67
C PRO A 3 -3.15 7.96 9.15
N PRO A 4 -3.03 6.68 9.53
CA PRO A 4 -2.09 5.77 8.89
C PRO A 4 -2.31 5.71 7.37
N VAL A 5 -1.30 5.25 6.66
CA VAL A 5 -1.31 5.18 5.20
C VAL A 5 -1.04 3.74 4.76
N VAL A 6 -1.66 3.32 3.68
CA VAL A 6 -1.34 2.07 2.98
C VAL A 6 -0.95 2.41 1.55
N LEU A 7 0.19 1.91 1.12
CA LEU A 7 0.69 2.12 -0.24
C LEU A 7 0.57 0.83 -1.04
N ASP A 8 -0.04 0.91 -2.22
CA ASP A 8 -0.09 -0.21 -3.15
C ASP A 8 1.06 -0.16 -4.17
N ALA A 9 1.07 -1.11 -5.11
CA ALA A 9 2.11 -1.18 -6.13
C ALA A 9 2.14 0.08 -7.00
N GLY A 10 0.98 0.62 -7.37
CA GLY A 10 0.90 1.82 -8.19
C GLY A 10 1.53 3.03 -7.50
N ALA A 11 1.33 3.17 -6.19
CA ALA A 11 1.94 4.25 -5.42
C ALA A 11 3.48 4.13 -5.42
N LEU A 12 4.01 2.93 -5.20
CA LEU A 12 5.47 2.71 -5.23
C LEU A 12 6.05 2.90 -6.63
N ILE A 13 5.33 2.48 -7.67
CA ILE A 13 5.76 2.69 -9.05
C ILE A 13 5.81 4.19 -9.36
N ALA A 14 4.80 4.95 -8.94
CA ALA A 14 4.78 6.40 -9.10
C ALA A 14 5.98 7.05 -8.39
N LEU A 15 6.30 6.60 -7.18
CA LEU A 15 7.49 7.07 -6.46
C LEU A 15 8.77 6.76 -7.24
N GLY A 16 8.89 5.56 -7.78
CA GLY A 16 10.05 5.16 -8.58
C GLY A 16 10.23 5.99 -9.85
N ARG A 17 9.12 6.50 -10.40
CA ARG A 17 9.12 7.40 -11.56
C ARG A 17 9.28 8.88 -11.18
N ARG A 18 9.48 9.17 -9.91
CA ARG A 18 9.60 10.53 -9.37
C ARG A 18 8.39 11.40 -9.63
N ASP A 19 7.21 10.80 -9.56
CA ASP A 19 5.96 11.55 -9.63
C ASP A 19 5.91 12.61 -8.53
N ARG A 20 5.60 13.86 -8.88
CA ARG A 20 5.65 14.98 -7.95
C ARG A 20 4.71 14.82 -6.77
N ALA A 21 3.48 14.38 -7.04
CA ALA A 21 2.50 14.18 -5.98
C ALA A 21 2.98 13.12 -5.00
N MET A 22 3.51 12.01 -5.52
CA MET A 22 3.99 10.91 -4.69
C MET A 22 5.24 11.28 -3.89
N LEU A 23 6.15 12.06 -4.49
CA LEU A 23 7.31 12.59 -3.77
C LEU A 23 6.88 13.48 -2.60
N ALA A 24 5.89 14.33 -2.80
CA ALA A 24 5.36 15.20 -1.75
C ALA A 24 4.70 14.38 -0.62
N ILE A 25 3.91 13.37 -0.97
CA ILE A 25 3.26 12.47 -0.01
C ILE A 25 4.32 11.76 0.84
N VAL A 26 5.33 11.18 0.21
CA VAL A 26 6.42 10.47 0.90
C VAL A 26 7.22 11.41 1.79
N ALA A 27 7.48 12.63 1.35
CA ALA A 27 8.19 13.61 2.17
C ALA A 27 7.43 13.89 3.48
N VAL A 28 6.11 14.03 3.42
CA VAL A 28 5.27 14.23 4.60
C VAL A 28 5.27 13.00 5.50
N ILE A 29 5.13 11.80 4.91
CA ILE A 29 5.16 10.54 5.66
C ILE A 29 6.44 10.43 6.48
N VAL A 30 7.59 10.66 5.85
CA VAL A 30 8.90 10.53 6.51
C VAL A 30 9.10 11.64 7.55
N ARG A 31 8.77 12.88 7.20
CA ARG A 31 8.93 14.03 8.11
C ARG A 31 8.10 13.88 9.38
N ASP A 32 6.84 13.50 9.22
CA ASP A 32 5.87 13.44 10.32
C ASP A 32 5.77 12.04 10.93
N LYS A 33 6.58 11.09 10.45
CA LYS A 33 6.60 9.69 10.91
C LYS A 33 5.20 9.06 10.90
N ILE A 34 4.46 9.28 9.81
CA ILE A 34 3.12 8.74 9.67
C ILE A 34 3.21 7.22 9.46
N PRO A 35 2.59 6.41 10.35
CA PRO A 35 2.62 4.95 10.17
C PRO A 35 2.11 4.55 8.79
N THR A 36 2.95 3.84 8.03
CA THR A 36 2.67 3.50 6.65
C THR A 36 2.91 2.02 6.44
N TYR A 37 1.91 1.34 5.88
CA TYR A 37 1.92 -0.10 5.70
C TYR A 37 2.03 -0.43 4.21
N VAL A 38 2.89 -1.40 3.90
CA VAL A 38 3.07 -1.90 2.54
C VAL A 38 2.97 -3.43 2.58
N PRO A 39 2.00 -4.03 1.87
CA PRO A 39 1.95 -5.48 1.78
C PRO A 39 3.24 -6.06 1.19
N ALA A 40 3.72 -7.17 1.72
CA ALA A 40 4.92 -7.83 1.18
C ALA A 40 4.77 -8.19 -0.30
N GLY A 41 3.57 -8.56 -0.73
CA GLY A 41 3.28 -8.83 -2.15
C GLY A 41 3.46 -7.61 -3.04
N VAL A 42 3.19 -6.41 -2.52
CA VAL A 42 3.45 -5.15 -3.25
C VAL A 42 4.94 -4.97 -3.49
N VAL A 43 5.76 -5.24 -2.48
CA VAL A 43 7.22 -5.20 -2.63
C VAL A 43 7.67 -6.17 -3.73
N ALA A 44 7.15 -7.39 -3.72
CA ALA A 44 7.47 -8.41 -4.72
C ALA A 44 7.06 -7.98 -6.15
N GLN A 45 5.96 -7.27 -6.29
CA GLN A 45 5.51 -6.76 -7.59
C GLN A 45 6.41 -5.65 -8.14
N VAL A 46 7.00 -4.84 -7.27
CA VAL A 46 7.70 -3.61 -7.66
C VAL A 46 9.21 -3.75 -7.62
N TRP A 47 9.75 -4.41 -6.60
CA TRP A 47 11.18 -4.47 -6.35
C TRP A 47 11.91 -5.36 -7.37
N ARG A 48 12.98 -4.81 -7.97
CA ARG A 48 13.82 -5.54 -8.93
C ARG A 48 15.31 -5.49 -8.55
N GLY A 49 15.64 -4.82 -7.45
CA GLY A 49 17.04 -4.71 -7.01
C GLY A 49 17.90 -3.82 -7.90
N GLU A 50 17.30 -2.91 -8.64
CA GLU A 50 18.01 -2.05 -9.57
C GLU A 50 18.37 -0.70 -8.92
N ALA A 51 19.52 -0.12 -9.33
CA ALA A 51 19.99 1.16 -8.81
C ALA A 51 18.96 2.30 -8.99
N ARG A 52 18.20 2.28 -10.07
CA ARG A 52 17.15 3.28 -10.34
C ARG A 52 16.02 3.24 -9.31
N GLN A 53 15.94 2.21 -8.50
CA GLN A 53 14.93 2.07 -7.44
C GLN A 53 15.41 2.60 -6.09
N HIS A 54 16.46 3.41 -6.08
CA HIS A 54 17.03 3.96 -4.85
C HIS A 54 15.97 4.67 -3.98
N GLY A 55 15.08 5.45 -4.58
CA GLY A 55 14.01 6.14 -3.85
C GLY A 55 13.08 5.18 -3.13
N ILE A 56 12.72 4.07 -3.78
CA ILE A 56 11.90 3.03 -3.17
C ILE A 56 12.68 2.35 -2.04
N ALA A 57 13.95 2.03 -2.25
CA ALA A 57 14.80 1.41 -1.23
C ALA A 57 14.92 2.29 0.03
N VAL A 58 15.11 3.59 -0.16
CA VAL A 58 15.18 4.55 0.96
C VAL A 58 13.86 4.59 1.73
N LEU A 59 12.73 4.66 1.01
CA LEU A 59 11.42 4.65 1.65
C LEU A 59 11.23 3.37 2.48
N LEU A 60 11.49 2.20 1.90
CA LEU A 60 11.27 0.92 2.58
C LEU A 60 12.14 0.73 3.83
N ARG A 61 13.23 1.50 3.96
CA ARG A 61 14.09 1.49 5.17
C ARG A 61 13.70 2.55 6.20
N SER A 62 12.76 3.41 5.89
CA SER A 62 12.29 4.43 6.82
C SER A 62 11.57 3.81 8.01
N ASP A 63 11.73 4.39 9.19
CA ASP A 63 11.04 3.97 10.42
C ASP A 63 9.51 4.12 10.31
N ALA A 64 9.04 4.96 9.41
CA ALA A 64 7.59 5.14 9.18
C ALA A 64 6.96 3.95 8.46
N ILE A 65 7.77 3.13 7.77
CA ILE A 65 7.27 2.07 6.89
C ILE A 65 7.31 0.73 7.61
N ARG A 66 6.20 -0.01 7.49
CA ARG A 66 6.12 -1.40 7.90
C ARG A 66 5.71 -2.25 6.71
N VAL A 67 6.57 -3.16 6.30
CA VAL A 67 6.23 -4.18 5.30
C VAL A 67 5.48 -5.30 6.01
N CYS A 68 4.24 -5.55 5.58
CA CYS A 68 3.36 -6.51 6.25
C CYS A 68 3.44 -7.87 5.54
N PRO A 69 3.77 -8.94 6.27
CA PRO A 69 3.91 -10.26 5.66
C PRO A 69 2.55 -10.82 5.24
N LEU A 70 2.58 -11.69 4.24
CA LEU A 70 1.44 -12.51 3.85
C LEU A 70 1.63 -13.89 4.51
N ASP A 71 1.36 -13.97 5.80
CA ASP A 71 1.43 -15.23 6.54
C ASP A 71 0.14 -16.04 6.41
N HIS A 72 0.09 -17.21 7.03
CA HIS A 72 -1.06 -18.11 6.92
C HIS A 72 -2.35 -17.47 7.44
N GLU A 73 -2.30 -16.82 8.59
CA GLU A 73 -3.46 -16.17 9.17
C GLU A 73 -3.99 -15.05 8.27
N THR A 74 -3.10 -14.19 7.81
CA THR A 74 -3.45 -13.10 6.89
C THR A 74 -4.00 -13.64 5.58
N ALA A 75 -3.42 -14.71 5.05
CA ALA A 75 -3.91 -15.35 3.82
C ALA A 75 -5.34 -15.86 3.98
N ARG A 76 -5.67 -16.42 5.14
CA ARG A 76 -7.03 -16.87 5.40
C ARG A 76 -8.03 -15.71 5.50
N GLU A 77 -7.65 -14.62 6.15
CA GLU A 77 -8.49 -13.42 6.21
C GLU A 77 -8.73 -12.84 4.82
N ILE A 78 -7.69 -12.78 3.99
CA ILE A 78 -7.80 -12.33 2.60
C ILE A 78 -8.74 -13.23 1.81
N GLY A 79 -8.61 -14.55 1.98
CA GLY A 79 -9.48 -15.51 1.31
C GLY A 79 -10.96 -15.31 1.65
N VAL A 80 -11.27 -15.07 2.92
CA VAL A 80 -12.63 -14.76 3.35
C VAL A 80 -13.13 -13.46 2.71
N LEU A 81 -12.29 -12.43 2.69
CA LEU A 81 -12.65 -11.14 2.09
C LEU A 81 -12.93 -11.28 0.59
N LEU A 82 -12.08 -11.99 -0.14
CA LEU A 82 -12.29 -12.24 -1.57
C LEU A 82 -13.54 -13.11 -1.84
N GLY A 83 -13.86 -14.01 -0.93
CA GLY A 83 -15.09 -14.82 -1.03
C GLY A 83 -16.38 -14.01 -0.89
N ARG A 84 -16.31 -12.84 -0.26
CA ARG A 84 -17.46 -11.93 -0.09
C ARG A 84 -17.61 -10.95 -1.25
N THR A 85 -16.58 -10.82 -2.07
CA THR A 85 -16.56 -9.93 -3.20
C THR A 85 -16.35 -10.76 -4.47
N LYS A 86 -16.44 -10.14 -5.63
CA LYS A 86 -16.11 -10.81 -6.90
C LYS A 86 -14.67 -10.55 -7.33
N ALA A 87 -13.89 -9.89 -6.47
CA ALA A 87 -12.49 -9.63 -6.73
C ALA A 87 -11.66 -10.89 -6.50
N SER A 88 -10.53 -10.99 -7.18
CA SER A 88 -9.63 -12.13 -7.10
C SER A 88 -8.18 -11.76 -6.80
N ASP A 89 -7.85 -10.47 -6.80
CA ASP A 89 -6.47 -10.03 -6.56
C ASP A 89 -6.12 -10.06 -5.08
N VAL A 90 -5.21 -10.96 -4.72
CA VAL A 90 -4.76 -11.16 -3.33
C VAL A 90 -4.08 -9.92 -2.79
N THR A 91 -3.29 -9.23 -3.60
CA THR A 91 -2.55 -8.04 -3.16
C THR A 91 -3.49 -6.86 -2.90
N ASP A 92 -4.47 -6.63 -3.78
CA ASP A 92 -5.50 -5.61 -3.57
C ASP A 92 -6.30 -5.89 -2.30
N ALA A 93 -6.64 -7.14 -2.07
CA ALA A 93 -7.34 -7.54 -0.84
C ALA A 93 -6.48 -7.31 0.41
N HIS A 94 -5.18 -7.56 0.32
CA HIS A 94 -4.26 -7.28 1.43
C HIS A 94 -4.18 -5.78 1.73
N VAL A 95 -4.12 -4.95 0.69
CA VAL A 95 -4.18 -3.48 0.84
C VAL A 95 -5.47 -3.07 1.57
N ALA A 96 -6.62 -3.58 1.12
CA ALA A 96 -7.91 -3.27 1.71
C ALA A 96 -7.99 -3.72 3.17
N LEU A 97 -7.50 -4.92 3.47
CA LEU A 97 -7.49 -5.47 4.82
C LEU A 97 -6.66 -4.61 5.78
N LEU A 98 -5.47 -4.21 5.36
CA LEU A 98 -4.59 -3.36 6.15
C LEU A 98 -5.22 -1.99 6.39
N ALA A 99 -5.81 -1.39 5.37
CA ALA A 99 -6.45 -0.09 5.48
C ALA A 99 -7.64 -0.12 6.44
N ALA A 100 -8.46 -1.16 6.37
CA ALA A 100 -9.59 -1.33 7.29
C ALA A 100 -9.10 -1.51 8.73
N SER A 101 -8.11 -2.37 8.95
CA SER A 101 -7.57 -2.65 10.28
C SER A 101 -6.92 -1.43 10.93
N ALA A 102 -6.18 -0.66 10.14
CA ALA A 102 -5.47 0.52 10.64
C ALA A 102 -6.33 1.79 10.63
N ARG A 103 -7.53 1.74 10.04
CA ARG A 103 -8.35 2.93 9.76
C ARG A 103 -7.56 3.95 8.97
N GLY A 104 -6.84 3.45 7.95
CA GLY A 104 -5.89 4.23 7.17
C GLY A 104 -6.43 4.69 5.83
N LYS A 105 -5.64 5.54 5.20
CA LYS A 105 -5.87 6.06 3.85
C LYS A 105 -5.05 5.23 2.86
N VAL A 106 -5.64 4.87 1.73
CA VAL A 106 -4.96 4.13 0.67
C VAL A 106 -4.54 5.09 -0.44
N TYR A 107 -3.29 5.02 -0.87
CA TYR A 107 -2.84 5.63 -2.12
C TYR A 107 -2.66 4.54 -3.16
N THR A 108 -3.35 4.67 -4.28
CA THR A 108 -3.42 3.64 -5.32
C THR A 108 -3.55 4.26 -6.71
N SER A 109 -3.03 3.56 -7.73
CA SER A 109 -3.30 3.92 -9.13
C SER A 109 -4.63 3.33 -9.62
N ASP A 110 -5.23 2.39 -8.88
CA ASP A 110 -6.45 1.67 -9.26
C ASP A 110 -7.52 1.79 -8.18
N PRO A 111 -8.05 3.01 -7.92
CA PRO A 111 -9.00 3.22 -6.82
C PRO A 111 -10.28 2.39 -6.96
N GLY A 112 -10.71 2.12 -8.19
CA GLY A 112 -11.90 1.31 -8.44
C GLY A 112 -11.74 -0.14 -7.98
N ASP A 113 -10.56 -0.73 -8.15
CA ASP A 113 -10.29 -2.11 -7.75
C ASP A 113 -10.31 -2.25 -6.22
N ILE A 114 -9.75 -1.29 -5.51
CA ILE A 114 -9.78 -1.28 -4.04
C ILE A 114 -11.20 -1.03 -3.53
N ALA A 115 -11.91 -0.07 -4.11
CA ALA A 115 -13.29 0.24 -3.72
C ALA A 115 -14.25 -0.93 -3.98
N ALA A 116 -13.99 -1.75 -4.98
CA ALA A 116 -14.78 -2.96 -5.27
C ALA A 116 -14.66 -3.99 -4.12
N ILE A 117 -13.55 -3.99 -3.41
CA ILE A 117 -13.33 -4.89 -2.27
C ILE A 117 -13.94 -4.29 -1.00
N ASP A 118 -13.69 -3.02 -0.74
CA ASP A 118 -14.24 -2.31 0.43
C ASP A 118 -14.53 -0.84 0.09
N PRO A 119 -15.78 -0.53 -0.24
CA PRO A 119 -16.16 0.84 -0.63
C PRO A 119 -16.15 1.84 0.54
N SER A 120 -15.99 1.39 1.78
CA SER A 120 -15.96 2.27 2.94
C SER A 120 -14.60 2.91 3.18
N LEU A 121 -13.55 2.46 2.48
CA LEU A 121 -12.20 2.94 2.68
C LEU A 121 -12.00 4.37 2.14
N HIS A 122 -11.11 5.11 2.79
CA HIS A 122 -10.62 6.37 2.25
C HIS A 122 -9.52 6.08 1.22
N ILE A 123 -9.82 6.28 -0.06
CA ILE A 123 -8.95 5.94 -1.17
C ILE A 123 -8.60 7.21 -1.93
N GLU A 124 -7.31 7.40 -2.21
CA GLU A 124 -6.84 8.50 -3.04
C GLU A 124 -6.03 7.95 -4.22
N ALA A 125 -6.38 8.45 -5.41
CA ALA A 125 -5.68 8.09 -6.63
C ALA A 125 -4.32 8.79 -6.73
N VAL A 126 -3.37 8.09 -7.26
CA VAL A 126 -2.03 8.63 -7.55
C VAL A 126 -1.63 8.45 -9.00
#